data_9e023202ec434901b0088202f5ec12c1
#
_entry.id   9e023202ec434901b0088202f5ec12c1
#
_cell.length_a   1.000
_cell.length_b   1.000
_cell.length_c   1.000
_cell.angle_alpha   90.00
_cell.angle_beta   90.00
_cell.angle_gamma   90.00
#
_symmetry.space_group_name_H-M   'P 1'
#
loop_
_entity.id
_entity.type
_entity.pdbx_description
1 polymer ?
#
loop_
_entity_poly.entity_id
_entity_poly.type
_entity_poly.pdbx_seq_one_letter_code
_entity_poly.pdbx_strand_id
1 'polypeptide(L)'
;KSKAKIEQDLAFSLDHIFHFPEWGAHNRAMLRAESLYYGAVALANHPNAPKWKQLAETLASDSMKQWEIEDAPGYHGIWLYSVFSYADIAGREDVLRSPMVHYYLDYFAQLLTPHGNIADFGDAHWNGGWERFVPVYEKAATLYRNPVYKYVAEQLTKRALERAAKTQKLNDITNVYIGAGVGSPFTD
;
A
#
# COMPACT_ATOMS: atom_id res chain seq x y z
N LYS A 1 3.23 -23.95 -14.38
CA LYS A 1 3.50 -23.11 -15.58
C LYS A 1 5.01 -22.92 -15.72
N SER A 2 5.54 -22.87 -16.97
CA SER A 2 6.93 -22.54 -17.21
C SER A 2 7.21 -21.05 -16.89
N LYS A 3 8.46 -20.69 -16.58
CA LYS A 3 8.87 -19.32 -16.34
C LYS A 3 8.46 -18.39 -17.51
N ALA A 4 8.74 -18.80 -18.73
CA ALA A 4 8.39 -18.04 -19.94
C ALA A 4 6.89 -17.77 -20.06
N LYS A 5 6.04 -18.75 -19.68
CA LYS A 5 4.58 -18.53 -19.69
C LYS A 5 4.14 -17.53 -18.62
N ILE A 6 4.76 -17.55 -17.44
CA ILE A 6 4.47 -16.57 -16.37
C ILE A 6 4.87 -15.17 -16.83
N GLU A 7 6.07 -15.02 -17.41
CA GLU A 7 6.53 -13.72 -17.93
C GLU A 7 5.60 -13.18 -19.02
N GLN A 8 5.14 -14.03 -19.93
CA GLN A 8 4.17 -13.66 -20.97
C GLN A 8 2.83 -13.21 -20.38
N ASP A 9 2.28 -13.94 -19.40
CA ASP A 9 1.01 -13.61 -18.76
C ASP A 9 1.12 -12.28 -17.98
N LEU A 10 2.28 -12.05 -17.31
CA LEU A 10 2.56 -10.79 -16.64
C LEU A 10 2.67 -9.63 -17.63
N ALA A 11 3.44 -9.77 -18.71
CA ALA A 11 3.58 -8.75 -19.73
C ALA A 11 2.24 -8.36 -20.36
N PHE A 12 1.39 -9.35 -20.65
CA PHE A 12 0.04 -9.11 -21.15
C PHE A 12 -0.81 -8.28 -20.16
N SER A 13 -0.74 -8.61 -18.87
CA SER A 13 -1.46 -7.88 -17.83
C SER A 13 -0.95 -6.44 -17.68
N LEU A 14 0.37 -6.24 -17.76
CA LEU A 14 0.98 -4.91 -17.69
C LEU A 14 0.64 -4.05 -18.91
N ASP A 15 0.63 -4.63 -20.09
CA ASP A 15 0.18 -3.94 -21.32
C ASP A 15 -1.30 -3.56 -21.22
N HIS A 16 -2.14 -4.41 -20.62
CA HIS A 16 -3.53 -4.04 -20.36
C HIS A 16 -3.64 -2.83 -19.44
N ILE A 17 -2.93 -2.82 -18.30
CA ILE A 17 -2.90 -1.68 -17.38
C ILE A 17 -2.35 -0.43 -18.10
N PHE A 18 -1.34 -0.57 -18.93
CA PHE A 18 -0.74 0.52 -19.70
C PHE A 18 -1.74 1.18 -20.66
N HIS A 19 -2.56 0.38 -21.33
CA HIS A 19 -3.56 0.88 -22.28
C HIS A 19 -4.84 1.41 -21.64
N PHE A 20 -5.12 0.99 -20.39
CA PHE A 20 -6.32 1.39 -19.64
C PHE A 20 -5.93 1.93 -18.24
N PRO A 21 -5.17 3.05 -18.19
CA PRO A 21 -4.77 3.65 -16.92
C PRO A 21 -5.98 4.25 -16.21
N GLU A 22 -5.87 4.32 -14.88
CA GLU A 22 -6.77 5.13 -14.05
C GLU A 22 -5.97 6.27 -13.42
N TRP A 23 -6.58 7.45 -13.35
CA TRP A 23 -5.97 8.68 -12.90
C TRP A 23 -6.64 9.19 -11.63
N GLY A 24 -5.93 9.98 -10.85
CA GLY A 24 -6.47 10.63 -9.66
C GLY A 24 -5.96 10.07 -8.33
N ALA A 25 -6.39 10.73 -7.26
CA ALA A 25 -5.96 10.42 -5.88
C ALA A 25 -6.81 9.31 -5.25
N HIS A 26 -6.78 8.13 -5.85
CA HIS A 26 -7.51 6.97 -5.32
C HIS A 26 -6.70 5.67 -5.42
N ASN A 27 -7.13 4.68 -4.66
CA ASN A 27 -6.41 3.41 -4.49
C ASN A 27 -6.08 2.70 -5.80
N ARG A 28 -7.03 2.61 -6.75
CA ARG A 28 -6.83 1.88 -8.01
C ARG A 28 -5.78 2.54 -8.91
N ALA A 29 -5.73 3.88 -8.95
CA ALA A 29 -4.71 4.60 -9.70
C ALA A 29 -3.32 4.32 -9.14
N MET A 30 -3.17 4.37 -7.81
CA MET A 30 -1.88 4.10 -7.16
C MET A 30 -1.46 2.63 -7.25
N LEU A 31 -2.41 1.67 -7.14
CA LEU A 31 -2.15 0.25 -7.38
C LEU A 31 -1.65 -0.03 -8.80
N ARG A 32 -2.18 0.69 -9.82
CA ARG A 32 -1.69 0.56 -11.19
C ARG A 32 -0.28 1.11 -11.35
N ALA A 33 0.03 2.24 -10.72
CA ALA A 33 1.37 2.80 -10.70
C ALA A 33 2.37 1.82 -10.08
N GLU A 34 2.05 1.31 -8.90
CA GLU A 34 2.84 0.29 -8.20
C GLU A 34 3.06 -0.94 -9.09
N SER A 35 1.97 -1.53 -9.61
CA SER A 35 2.02 -2.74 -10.44
C SER A 35 2.87 -2.57 -11.69
N LEU A 36 2.73 -1.44 -12.40
CA LEU A 36 3.54 -1.14 -13.58
C LEU A 36 5.01 -0.99 -13.25
N TYR A 37 5.35 -0.35 -12.11
CA TYR A 37 6.73 -0.16 -11.72
C TYR A 37 7.39 -1.49 -11.34
N TYR A 38 6.72 -2.31 -10.51
CA TYR A 38 7.19 -3.66 -10.18
C TYR A 38 7.36 -4.52 -11.42
N GLY A 39 6.38 -4.48 -12.33
CA GLY A 39 6.44 -5.21 -13.59
C GLY A 39 7.60 -4.78 -14.47
N ALA A 40 7.86 -3.48 -14.56
CA ALA A 40 9.00 -2.95 -15.32
C ALA A 40 10.34 -3.39 -14.74
N VAL A 41 10.46 -3.49 -13.41
CA VAL A 41 11.68 -4.01 -12.76
C VAL A 41 11.79 -5.52 -12.95
N ALA A 42 10.73 -6.27 -12.73
CA ALA A 42 10.72 -7.73 -12.84
C ALA A 42 10.98 -8.22 -14.28
N LEU A 43 10.48 -7.49 -15.27
CA LEU A 43 10.63 -7.79 -16.69
C LEU A 43 11.54 -6.75 -17.40
N ALA A 44 12.65 -6.38 -16.77
CA ALA A 44 13.54 -5.30 -17.24
C ALA A 44 14.01 -5.45 -18.69
N ASN A 45 14.10 -6.67 -19.19
CA ASN A 45 14.49 -6.96 -20.58
C ASN A 45 13.31 -6.94 -21.57
N HIS A 46 12.08 -6.72 -21.12
CA HIS A 46 10.93 -6.64 -21.99
C HIS A 46 10.91 -5.31 -22.76
N PRO A 47 10.58 -5.29 -24.07
CA PRO A 47 10.58 -4.06 -24.88
C PRO A 47 9.71 -2.92 -24.34
N ASN A 48 8.63 -3.25 -23.64
CA ASN A 48 7.70 -2.27 -23.06
C ASN A 48 8.06 -1.85 -21.62
N ALA A 49 9.05 -2.46 -20.97
CA ALA A 49 9.41 -2.14 -19.60
C ALA A 49 9.69 -0.64 -19.36
N PRO A 50 10.40 0.09 -20.25
CA PRO A 50 10.59 1.53 -20.10
C PRO A 50 9.27 2.33 -20.13
N LYS A 51 8.32 1.90 -20.98
CA LYS A 51 7.01 2.57 -21.11
C LYS A 51 6.15 2.35 -19.86
N TRP A 52 6.13 1.12 -19.32
CA TRP A 52 5.44 0.81 -18.08
C TRP A 52 5.99 1.63 -16.93
N LYS A 53 7.32 1.71 -16.82
CA LYS A 53 8.00 2.51 -15.79
C LYS A 53 7.62 4.00 -15.90
N GLN A 54 7.69 4.56 -17.09
CA GLN A 54 7.34 5.97 -17.33
C GLN A 54 5.88 6.27 -16.96
N LEU A 55 4.94 5.40 -17.35
CA LEU A 55 3.53 5.57 -16.99
C LEU A 55 3.35 5.42 -15.48
N ALA A 56 4.02 4.46 -14.84
CA ALA A 56 3.99 4.29 -13.38
C ALA A 56 4.39 5.57 -12.63
N GLU A 57 5.50 6.18 -13.03
CA GLU A 57 5.99 7.44 -12.45
C GLU A 57 4.98 8.58 -12.66
N THR A 58 4.35 8.62 -13.83
CA THR A 58 3.34 9.64 -14.15
C THR A 58 2.07 9.45 -13.31
N LEU A 59 1.55 8.23 -13.22
CA LEU A 59 0.36 7.92 -12.41
C LEU A 59 0.60 8.16 -10.92
N ALA A 60 1.75 7.75 -10.40
CA ALA A 60 2.12 8.01 -9.01
C ALA A 60 2.20 9.51 -8.73
N SER A 61 2.87 10.28 -9.61
CA SER A 61 2.94 11.73 -9.49
C SER A 61 1.56 12.39 -9.55
N ASP A 62 0.69 11.93 -10.43
CA ASP A 62 -0.69 12.45 -10.55
C ASP A 62 -1.51 12.14 -9.30
N SER A 63 -1.48 10.91 -8.84
CA SER A 63 -2.20 10.46 -7.64
C SER A 63 -1.77 11.20 -6.36
N MET A 64 -0.52 11.64 -6.29
CA MET A 64 0.03 12.37 -5.14
C MET A 64 -0.07 13.90 -5.24
N LYS A 65 -0.66 14.46 -6.28
CA LYS A 65 -0.86 15.91 -6.39
C LYS A 65 -2.05 16.44 -5.59
N GLN A 66 -3.01 15.58 -5.32
CA GLN A 66 -4.26 15.95 -4.68
C GLN A 66 -4.27 15.44 -3.24
N TRP A 67 -4.58 16.34 -2.30
CA TRP A 67 -4.72 16.01 -0.88
C TRP A 67 -6.17 15.58 -0.63
N GLU A 68 -6.49 14.40 -1.08
CA GLU A 68 -7.83 13.86 -1.04
C GLU A 68 -7.86 12.58 -0.20
N ILE A 69 -8.87 12.46 0.67
CA ILE A 69 -9.11 11.25 1.45
C ILE A 69 -10.23 10.50 0.75
N GLU A 70 -10.00 9.22 0.47
CA GLU A 70 -11.02 8.36 -0.13
C GLU A 70 -12.22 8.16 0.81
N ASP A 71 -13.35 7.79 0.22
CA ASP A 71 -14.63 7.62 0.90
C ASP A 71 -14.65 6.60 2.05
N ALA A 72 -13.60 5.79 2.17
CA ALA A 72 -13.48 4.80 3.22
C ALA A 72 -12.04 4.62 3.68
N PRO A 73 -11.80 4.40 4.99
CA PRO A 73 -10.45 4.20 5.52
C PRO A 73 -9.75 2.99 4.88
N GLY A 74 -10.50 1.91 4.62
CA GLY A 74 -9.95 0.73 3.95
C GLY A 74 -9.39 1.02 2.56
N TYR A 75 -10.06 1.84 1.76
CA TYR A 75 -9.59 2.25 0.43
C TYR A 75 -8.38 3.17 0.53
N HIS A 76 -8.42 4.15 1.43
CA HIS A 76 -7.25 5.01 1.66
C HIS A 76 -6.05 4.25 2.24
N GLY A 77 -6.30 3.24 3.06
CA GLY A 77 -5.28 2.30 3.53
C GLY A 77 -4.60 1.54 2.38
N ILE A 78 -5.34 1.15 1.35
CA ILE A 78 -4.77 0.56 0.12
C ILE A 78 -3.92 1.59 -0.61
N TRP A 79 -4.41 2.82 -0.74
CA TRP A 79 -3.67 3.91 -1.37
C TRP A 79 -2.34 4.18 -0.67
N LEU A 80 -2.35 4.37 0.65
CA LEU A 80 -1.14 4.56 1.46
C LEU A 80 -0.17 3.38 1.33
N TYR A 81 -0.68 2.17 1.42
CA TYR A 81 0.12 0.96 1.24
C TYR A 81 0.84 0.96 -0.11
N SER A 82 0.12 1.27 -1.20
CA SER A 82 0.69 1.31 -2.54
C SER A 82 1.69 2.47 -2.71
N VAL A 83 1.47 3.61 -2.06
CA VAL A 83 2.45 4.71 -2.02
C VAL A 83 3.76 4.26 -1.36
N PHE A 84 3.67 3.57 -0.22
CA PHE A 84 4.85 3.06 0.48
C PHE A 84 5.59 2.02 -0.33
N SER A 85 4.86 1.07 -0.92
CA SER A 85 5.41 0.01 -1.76
C SER A 85 6.06 0.56 -3.04
N TYR A 86 5.39 1.50 -3.72
CA TYR A 86 5.94 2.21 -4.88
C TYR A 86 7.22 2.98 -4.52
N ALA A 87 7.20 3.73 -3.44
CA ALA A 87 8.35 4.51 -3.01
C ALA A 87 9.58 3.63 -2.73
N ASP A 88 9.36 2.44 -2.16
CA ASP A 88 10.42 1.46 -1.92
C ASP A 88 11.05 0.95 -3.20
N ILE A 89 10.24 0.43 -4.11
CA ILE A 89 10.76 -0.14 -5.36
C ILE A 89 11.36 0.93 -6.28
N ALA A 90 10.87 2.17 -6.20
CA ALA A 90 11.36 3.30 -6.97
C ALA A 90 12.54 4.02 -6.33
N GLY A 91 12.91 3.69 -5.07
CA GLY A 91 13.96 4.38 -4.33
C GLY A 91 13.59 5.83 -3.96
N ARG A 92 12.29 6.12 -3.76
CA ARG A 92 11.72 7.46 -3.58
C ARG A 92 11.32 7.70 -2.11
N GLU A 93 12.30 7.65 -1.20
CA GLU A 93 12.06 7.96 0.23
C GLU A 93 11.53 9.39 0.43
N ASP A 94 11.86 10.31 -0.47
CA ASP A 94 11.34 11.68 -0.47
C ASP A 94 9.80 11.73 -0.53
N VAL A 95 9.17 10.81 -1.25
CA VAL A 95 7.71 10.66 -1.30
C VAL A 95 7.16 10.33 0.08
N LEU A 96 7.77 9.37 0.77
CA LEU A 96 7.34 8.95 2.10
C LEU A 96 7.51 10.06 3.14
N ARG A 97 8.47 10.96 2.96
CA ARG A 97 8.71 12.12 3.83
C ARG A 97 7.92 13.36 3.43
N SER A 98 7.03 13.25 2.44
CA SER A 98 6.22 14.39 2.00
C SER A 98 5.24 14.84 3.08
N PRO A 99 4.92 16.15 3.16
CA PRO A 99 3.93 16.67 4.09
C PRO A 99 2.56 16.01 3.95
N MET A 100 2.20 15.60 2.74
CA MET A 100 0.93 14.93 2.46
C MET A 100 0.87 13.54 3.12
N VAL A 101 1.91 12.73 2.95
CA VAL A 101 1.96 11.39 3.57
C VAL A 101 1.97 11.52 5.09
N HIS A 102 2.72 12.47 5.64
CA HIS A 102 2.73 12.74 7.08
C HIS A 102 1.34 13.14 7.59
N TYR A 103 0.65 14.04 6.88
CA TYR A 103 -0.73 14.43 7.21
C TYR A 103 -1.68 13.23 7.25
N TYR A 104 -1.62 12.34 6.28
CA TYR A 104 -2.49 11.15 6.29
C TYR A 104 -2.16 10.17 7.41
N LEU A 105 -0.88 9.99 7.71
CA LEU A 105 -0.48 9.17 8.86
C LEU A 105 -1.03 9.73 10.18
N ASP A 106 -0.92 11.04 10.40
CA ASP A 106 -1.46 11.69 11.59
C ASP A 106 -3.00 11.63 11.63
N TYR A 107 -3.65 11.87 10.49
CA TYR A 107 -5.10 11.80 10.38
C TYR A 107 -5.64 10.42 10.78
N PHE A 108 -5.12 9.36 10.19
CA PHE A 108 -5.58 8.00 10.50
C PHE A 108 -5.13 7.52 11.88
N ALA A 109 -4.00 8.00 12.41
CA ALA A 109 -3.61 7.73 13.80
C ALA A 109 -4.65 8.27 14.79
N GLN A 110 -5.23 9.45 14.51
CA GLN A 110 -6.28 10.05 15.35
C GLN A 110 -7.62 9.31 15.26
N LEU A 111 -7.83 8.53 14.21
CA LEU A 111 -9.01 7.67 14.04
C LEU A 111 -8.87 6.29 14.69
N LEU A 112 -7.77 6.02 15.37
CA LEU A 112 -7.60 4.77 16.11
C LEU A 112 -8.62 4.69 17.24
N THR A 113 -9.46 3.65 17.18
CA THR A 113 -10.47 3.42 18.23
C THR A 113 -9.87 2.75 19.46
N PRO A 114 -10.54 2.83 20.62
CA PRO A 114 -10.15 2.05 21.80
C PRO A 114 -10.11 0.52 21.57
N HIS A 115 -10.76 0.04 20.52
CA HIS A 115 -10.79 -1.37 20.15
C HIS A 115 -9.61 -1.79 19.25
N GLY A 116 -8.71 -0.87 18.92
CA GLY A 116 -7.49 -1.14 18.13
C GLY A 116 -7.74 -1.30 16.63
N ASN A 117 -8.75 -0.65 16.09
CA ASN A 117 -8.98 -0.53 14.64
C ASN A 117 -9.14 0.95 14.26
N ILE A 118 -8.93 1.26 12.98
CA ILE A 118 -9.29 2.60 12.47
C ILE A 118 -10.82 2.71 12.41
N ALA A 119 -11.36 3.86 12.83
CA ALA A 119 -12.78 4.12 12.77
C ALA A 119 -13.29 4.12 11.32
N ASP A 120 -14.35 3.36 11.08
CA ASP A 120 -14.98 3.30 9.75
C ASP A 120 -15.80 4.56 9.47
N PHE A 121 -15.76 5.00 8.22
CA PHE A 121 -16.61 6.07 7.68
C PHE A 121 -16.88 5.82 6.19
N GLY A 122 -17.86 6.54 5.64
CA GLY A 122 -18.18 6.49 4.22
C GLY A 122 -18.59 5.11 3.73
N ASP A 123 -18.09 4.71 2.58
CA ASP A 123 -18.33 3.41 1.96
C ASP A 123 -17.43 2.30 2.54
N ALA A 124 -17.27 2.27 3.84
CA ALA A 124 -16.44 1.28 4.53
C ALA A 124 -17.13 -0.08 4.63
N HIS A 125 -16.32 -1.13 4.53
CA HIS A 125 -16.76 -2.51 4.83
C HIS A 125 -16.71 -2.77 6.33
N TRP A 126 -17.50 -2.09 7.09
CA TRP A 126 -17.61 -2.16 8.57
C TRP A 126 -16.93 -3.39 9.20
N ASN A 127 -15.86 -3.15 9.96
CA ASN A 127 -14.99 -4.13 10.59
C ASN A 127 -13.93 -4.80 9.68
N GLY A 128 -13.50 -4.17 8.58
CA GLY A 128 -12.43 -4.70 7.74
C GLY A 128 -11.70 -3.65 6.93
N GLY A 129 -10.58 -4.05 6.32
CA GLY A 129 -9.77 -3.18 5.43
C GLY A 129 -8.73 -2.32 6.12
N TRP A 130 -8.81 -2.13 7.42
CA TRP A 130 -7.83 -1.37 8.21
C TRP A 130 -6.52 -2.13 8.45
N GLU A 131 -6.48 -3.43 8.22
CA GLU A 131 -5.28 -4.27 8.37
C GLU A 131 -4.12 -3.79 7.48
N ARG A 132 -4.43 -3.13 6.36
CA ARG A 132 -3.43 -2.56 5.44
C ARG A 132 -2.64 -1.41 6.04
N PHE A 133 -3.16 -0.78 7.08
CA PHE A 133 -2.42 0.23 7.82
C PHE A 133 -1.29 -0.36 8.69
N VAL A 134 -1.33 -1.65 9.03
CA VAL A 134 -0.28 -2.28 9.86
C VAL A 134 1.11 -2.07 9.24
N PRO A 135 1.41 -2.58 8.02
CA PRO A 135 2.73 -2.40 7.43
C PRO A 135 3.08 -0.92 7.16
N VAL A 136 2.09 -0.09 6.87
CA VAL A 136 2.28 1.35 6.68
C VAL A 136 2.79 2.00 7.95
N TYR A 137 2.12 1.78 9.09
CA TYR A 137 2.54 2.35 10.37
C TYR A 137 3.81 1.72 10.92
N GLU A 138 4.06 0.45 10.69
CA GLU A 138 5.32 -0.21 11.02
C GLU A 138 6.50 0.50 10.35
N LYS A 139 6.42 0.71 9.05
CA LYS A 139 7.45 1.41 8.30
C LYS A 139 7.53 2.89 8.67
N ALA A 140 6.39 3.56 8.83
CA ALA A 140 6.34 4.95 9.24
C ALA A 140 6.97 5.17 10.62
N ALA A 141 6.72 4.26 11.58
CA ALA A 141 7.32 4.31 12.91
C ALA A 141 8.85 4.33 12.85
N THR A 142 9.42 3.47 12.00
CA THR A 142 10.87 3.40 11.78
C THR A 142 11.40 4.64 11.06
N LEU A 143 10.74 5.01 9.95
CA LEU A 143 11.16 6.13 9.09
C LEU A 143 11.16 7.48 9.82
N TYR A 144 10.11 7.72 10.61
CA TYR A 144 9.92 8.96 11.35
C TYR A 144 10.42 8.90 12.80
N ARG A 145 10.82 7.72 13.29
CA ARG A 145 11.13 7.47 14.71
C ARG A 145 10.02 7.98 15.63
N ASN A 146 8.78 7.76 15.23
CA ASN A 146 7.60 8.28 15.92
C ASN A 146 6.93 7.19 16.77
N PRO A 147 6.94 7.33 18.12
CA PRO A 147 6.34 6.34 19.02
C PRO A 147 4.82 6.24 18.87
N VAL A 148 4.14 7.29 18.40
CA VAL A 148 2.70 7.25 18.14
C VAL A 148 2.40 6.29 16.99
N TYR A 149 3.15 6.35 15.90
CA TYR A 149 2.99 5.42 14.78
C TYR A 149 3.28 3.98 15.20
N LYS A 150 4.30 3.78 16.05
CA LYS A 150 4.58 2.47 16.63
C LYS A 150 3.39 1.95 17.44
N TYR A 151 2.84 2.79 18.31
CA TYR A 151 1.66 2.44 19.10
C TYR A 151 0.47 2.06 18.22
N VAL A 152 0.19 2.84 17.16
CA VAL A 152 -0.88 2.53 16.19
C VAL A 152 -0.65 1.16 15.56
N ALA A 153 0.56 0.89 15.07
CA ALA A 153 0.90 -0.40 14.47
C ALA A 153 0.65 -1.57 15.45
N GLU A 154 1.05 -1.42 16.69
CA GLU A 154 0.86 -2.44 17.74
C GLU A 154 -0.62 -2.70 18.03
N GLN A 155 -1.43 -1.64 18.14
CA GLN A 155 -2.87 -1.80 18.39
C GLN A 155 -3.58 -2.48 17.21
N LEU A 156 -3.29 -2.06 15.99
CA LEU A 156 -3.82 -2.69 14.78
C LEU A 156 -3.40 -4.15 14.66
N THR A 157 -2.12 -4.46 14.94
CA THR A 157 -1.62 -5.84 14.93
C THR A 157 -2.32 -6.70 15.96
N LYS A 158 -2.42 -6.22 17.20
CA LYS A 158 -3.13 -6.92 18.27
C LYS A 158 -4.57 -7.23 17.85
N ARG A 159 -5.27 -6.25 17.29
CA ARG A 159 -6.65 -6.42 16.83
C ARG A 159 -6.76 -7.41 15.68
N ALA A 160 -5.82 -7.38 14.73
CA ALA A 160 -5.77 -8.34 13.63
C ALA A 160 -5.58 -9.78 14.14
N LEU A 161 -4.69 -9.99 15.11
CA LEU A 161 -4.47 -11.29 15.75
C LEU A 161 -5.71 -11.80 16.49
N GLU A 162 -6.37 -10.94 17.27
CA GLU A 162 -7.62 -11.29 17.96
C GLU A 162 -8.72 -11.71 16.99
N ARG A 163 -8.84 -10.99 15.87
CA ARG A 163 -9.80 -11.30 14.80
C ARG A 163 -9.47 -12.64 14.15
N ALA A 164 -8.21 -12.86 13.78
CA ALA A 164 -7.77 -14.11 13.18
C ALA A 164 -8.00 -15.32 14.10
N ALA A 165 -7.71 -15.18 15.39
CA ALA A 165 -7.95 -16.21 16.37
C ALA A 165 -9.44 -16.58 16.49
N LYS A 166 -10.33 -15.58 16.42
CA LYS A 166 -11.79 -15.78 16.46
C LYS A 166 -12.35 -16.42 15.19
N THR A 167 -11.75 -16.15 14.04
CA THR A 167 -12.24 -16.60 12.74
C THR A 167 -11.51 -17.82 12.21
N GLN A 168 -10.47 -18.31 12.90
CA GLN A 168 -9.53 -19.35 12.43
C GLN A 168 -8.88 -19.02 11.07
N LYS A 169 -8.88 -17.76 10.66
CA LYS A 169 -8.30 -17.31 9.39
C LYS A 169 -6.91 -16.70 9.62
N LEU A 170 -5.96 -17.55 10.02
CA LEU A 170 -4.55 -17.14 10.16
C LEU A 170 -3.96 -16.57 8.86
N ASN A 171 -4.51 -16.98 7.71
CA ASN A 171 -4.08 -16.56 6.38
C ASN A 171 -4.24 -15.04 6.14
N ASP A 172 -5.21 -14.38 6.78
CA ASP A 172 -5.46 -12.95 6.57
C ASP A 172 -4.29 -12.10 7.10
N ILE A 173 -3.66 -12.51 8.21
CA ILE A 173 -2.51 -11.78 8.78
C ILE A 173 -1.25 -12.05 7.96
N THR A 174 -1.03 -13.29 7.58
CA THR A 174 0.13 -13.66 6.77
C THR A 174 0.12 -12.92 5.44
N ASN A 175 -1.06 -12.74 4.81
CA ASN A 175 -1.19 -12.00 3.57
C ASN A 175 -0.89 -10.50 3.74
N VAL A 176 -1.22 -9.89 4.87
CA VAL A 176 -0.88 -8.49 5.15
C VAL A 176 0.64 -8.31 5.23
N TYR A 177 1.33 -9.18 5.94
CA TYR A 177 2.79 -9.09 6.10
C TYR A 177 3.57 -9.49 4.84
N ILE A 178 3.17 -10.55 4.15
CA ILE A 178 3.84 -11.02 2.92
C ILE A 178 3.59 -10.05 1.76
N GLY A 179 2.37 -9.52 1.64
CA GLY A 179 2.02 -8.56 0.61
C GLY A 179 2.71 -7.20 0.76
N ALA A 180 3.17 -6.88 1.96
CA ALA A 180 3.79 -5.59 2.23
C ALA A 180 5.16 -5.40 1.56
N GLY A 181 5.86 -6.46 1.14
CA GLY A 181 7.23 -6.35 0.61
C GLY A 181 8.18 -5.60 1.57
N VAL A 182 7.67 -5.22 2.71
CA VAL A 182 8.37 -4.49 3.76
C VAL A 182 8.98 -5.56 4.64
N GLY A 183 10.27 -5.76 4.55
CA GLY A 183 10.98 -6.52 5.56
C GLY A 183 10.54 -5.98 6.92
N SER A 184 10.19 -6.88 7.84
CA SER A 184 9.72 -6.45 9.16
C SER A 184 10.70 -5.43 9.74
N PRO A 185 10.29 -4.19 10.02
CA PRO A 185 11.16 -3.19 10.61
C PRO A 185 11.51 -3.49 12.09
N PHE A 186 11.11 -4.65 12.59
CA PHE A 186 11.28 -5.08 13.98
C PHE A 186 12.23 -6.25 14.15
N THR A 187 13.04 -6.56 13.16
CA THR A 187 14.08 -7.62 13.29
C THR A 187 15.42 -7.07 13.72
N ASP A 188 15.47 -5.98 14.47
CA ASP A 188 16.68 -5.50 15.13
C ASP A 188 16.41 -5.20 16.61
#